data_2c6b94375c58c11f63d58a4eaec4b874
#
_entry.id   2c6b94375c58c11f63d58a4eaec4b874
#
_cell.length_a   1.000
_cell.length_b   1.000
_cell.length_c   1.000
_cell.angle_alpha   90.00
_cell.angle_beta   90.00
_cell.angle_gamma   90.00
#
_symmetry.space_group_name_H-M   'P 1'
#
loop_
_entity.id
_entity.type
_entity.pdbx_description
1 polymer ?
#
loop_
_entity_poly.entity_id
_entity_poly.type
_entity_poly.pdbx_seq_one_letter_code
_entity_poly.pdbx_strand_id
1 'polypeptide(L)'
;NVSYDPTRELYTEVNKEFGAYWKSRTGQDINFRQSHGGSGKQARAVIDGLNADVVTLALAADIDAIAEKTTLLPKDWQKKFPHNSTPYTSTIVFLVRKGNPKKIKDWGDLVKPGVEIITPNPKTSGGARWNYLAAWAWAKHQAGGNDAKAQEFVRKIYKQTKVLDSGARGSTTTFAERGIGDVLLAWENEAHLAIREQPGKFEIVTPTLSILAEPP
;
A
#
# COMPACT_ATOMS: atom_id res chain seq x y z
N ASN A 1 9.00 -2.74 -15.98
CA ASN A 1 8.39 -2.02 -14.88
C ASN A 1 8.45 -2.82 -13.59
N VAL A 2 8.97 -2.24 -12.53
CA VAL A 2 9.00 -2.82 -11.18
C VAL A 2 8.14 -1.95 -10.28
N SER A 3 7.07 -2.53 -9.68
CA SER A 3 6.13 -1.74 -8.90
C SER A 3 5.58 -2.49 -7.67
N TYR A 4 4.99 -1.74 -6.75
CA TYR A 4 4.37 -2.32 -5.56
C TYR A 4 2.97 -2.89 -5.87
N ASP A 5 2.50 -3.82 -5.03
CA ASP A 5 1.33 -4.68 -5.33
C ASP A 5 0.05 -3.96 -5.82
N PRO A 6 -0.40 -2.85 -5.21
CA PRO A 6 -1.66 -2.21 -5.58
C PRO A 6 -1.73 -1.62 -7.00
N THR A 7 -0.62 -1.58 -7.70
CA THR A 7 -0.54 -0.98 -9.06
C THR A 7 -0.68 -1.97 -10.21
N ARG A 8 -0.97 -3.25 -9.94
CA ARG A 8 -1.06 -4.29 -10.97
C ARG A 8 -2.04 -3.94 -12.09
N GLU A 9 -3.26 -3.61 -11.72
CA GLU A 9 -4.35 -3.28 -12.64
C GLU A 9 -4.05 -1.96 -13.35
N LEU A 10 -3.57 -0.95 -12.62
CA LEU A 10 -3.16 0.33 -13.19
C LEU A 10 -2.14 0.13 -14.32
N TYR A 11 -1.07 -0.63 -14.08
CA TYR A 11 -0.04 -0.83 -15.11
C TYR A 11 -0.48 -1.76 -16.23
N THR A 12 -1.46 -2.60 -16.04
CA THR A 12 -2.08 -3.34 -17.15
C THR A 12 -2.71 -2.37 -18.14
N GLU A 13 -3.50 -1.41 -17.67
CA GLU A 13 -4.13 -0.40 -18.52
C GLU A 13 -3.10 0.59 -19.10
N VAL A 14 -2.20 1.13 -18.27
CA VAL A 14 -1.16 2.07 -18.72
C VAL A 14 -0.29 1.45 -19.82
N ASN A 15 0.15 0.21 -19.67
CA ASN A 15 0.99 -0.45 -20.66
C ASN A 15 0.24 -0.68 -21.99
N LYS A 16 -1.04 -1.03 -21.92
CA LYS A 16 -1.88 -1.17 -23.10
C LYS A 16 -1.99 0.15 -23.89
N GLU A 17 -2.37 1.22 -23.19
CA GLU A 17 -2.52 2.54 -23.81
C GLU A 17 -1.17 3.09 -24.31
N PHE A 18 -0.11 2.96 -23.51
CA PHE A 18 1.22 3.40 -23.92
C PHE A 18 1.76 2.60 -25.10
N GLY A 19 1.52 1.29 -25.15
CA GLY A 19 1.92 0.45 -26.28
C GLY A 19 1.25 0.89 -27.60
N ALA A 20 -0.05 1.16 -27.56
CA ALA A 20 -0.81 1.70 -28.70
C ALA A 20 -0.30 3.09 -29.13
N TYR A 21 -0.08 3.98 -28.18
CA TYR A 21 0.49 5.30 -28.41
C TYR A 21 1.89 5.21 -29.05
N TRP A 22 2.79 4.41 -28.49
CA TRP A 22 4.15 4.26 -29.00
C TRP A 22 4.17 3.71 -30.41
N LYS A 23 3.38 2.65 -30.69
CA LYS A 23 3.25 2.08 -32.02
C LYS A 23 2.76 3.10 -33.04
N SER A 24 1.77 3.92 -32.68
CA SER A 24 1.26 4.98 -33.56
C SER A 24 2.28 6.06 -33.90
N ARG A 25 3.23 6.33 -32.98
CA ARG A 25 4.26 7.38 -33.13
C ARG A 25 5.53 6.90 -33.80
N THR A 26 5.91 5.65 -33.64
CA THR A 26 7.21 5.11 -34.03
C THR A 26 7.14 3.91 -34.98
N GLY A 27 5.97 3.28 -35.11
CA GLY A 27 5.80 2.02 -35.82
C GLY A 27 6.32 0.78 -35.06
N GLN A 28 6.88 0.97 -33.85
CA GLN A 28 7.50 -0.11 -33.07
C GLN A 28 6.51 -0.71 -32.06
N ASP A 29 6.55 -2.02 -31.89
CA ASP A 29 5.86 -2.72 -30.81
C ASP A 29 6.74 -2.76 -29.56
N ILE A 30 6.12 -2.61 -28.38
CA ILE A 30 6.77 -2.71 -27.08
C ILE A 30 6.35 -4.00 -26.37
N ASN A 31 7.33 -4.73 -25.85
CA ASN A 31 7.09 -5.87 -24.97
C ASN A 31 7.29 -5.45 -23.51
N PHE A 32 6.22 -5.40 -22.74
CA PHE A 32 6.25 -5.01 -21.33
C PHE A 32 6.53 -6.21 -20.42
N ARG A 33 7.60 -6.09 -19.62
CA ARG A 33 7.88 -7.01 -18.52
C ARG A 33 7.55 -6.32 -17.20
N GLN A 34 6.83 -7.01 -16.31
CA GLN A 34 6.36 -6.46 -15.05
C GLN A 34 6.75 -7.34 -13.87
N SER A 35 7.13 -6.70 -12.77
CA SER A 35 7.32 -7.32 -11.46
C SER A 35 6.51 -6.55 -10.43
N HIS A 36 5.64 -7.23 -9.69
CA HIS A 36 4.82 -6.65 -8.63
C HIS A 36 5.08 -7.37 -7.30
N GLY A 37 5.09 -6.63 -6.21
CA GLY A 37 5.31 -7.18 -4.89
C GLY A 37 5.29 -6.14 -3.78
N GLY A 38 5.67 -6.51 -2.56
CA GLY A 38 5.83 -5.53 -1.49
C GLY A 38 6.90 -4.49 -1.85
N SER A 39 6.61 -3.19 -1.61
CA SER A 39 7.45 -2.06 -2.04
C SER A 39 8.92 -2.20 -1.64
N GLY A 40 9.19 -2.46 -0.35
CA GLY A 40 10.57 -2.64 0.11
C GLY A 40 11.25 -3.90 -0.45
N LYS A 41 10.46 -4.96 -0.77
CA LYS A 41 10.98 -6.14 -1.47
C LYS A 41 11.38 -5.81 -2.90
N GLN A 42 10.58 -5.01 -3.60
CA GLN A 42 10.86 -4.57 -4.97
C GLN A 42 12.08 -3.63 -5.02
N ALA A 43 12.17 -2.65 -4.10
CA ALA A 43 13.36 -1.81 -3.97
C ALA A 43 14.63 -2.66 -3.80
N ARG A 44 14.57 -3.66 -2.92
CA ARG A 44 15.70 -4.56 -2.68
C ARG A 44 16.07 -5.35 -3.94
N ALA A 45 15.07 -5.88 -4.66
CA ALA A 45 15.34 -6.62 -5.90
C ALA A 45 16.06 -5.76 -6.95
N VAL A 46 15.70 -4.48 -7.09
CA VAL A 46 16.39 -3.54 -7.99
C VAL A 46 17.82 -3.27 -7.51
N ILE A 47 18.03 -3.05 -6.21
CA ILE A 47 19.36 -2.89 -5.62
C ILE A 47 20.25 -4.13 -5.87
N ASP A 48 19.66 -5.31 -5.78
CA ASP A 48 20.34 -6.60 -5.96
C ASP A 48 20.46 -6.99 -7.45
N GLY A 49 20.10 -6.11 -8.41
CA GLY A 49 20.37 -6.27 -9.84
C GLY A 49 19.18 -6.61 -10.73
N LEU A 50 17.94 -6.55 -10.23
CA LEU A 50 16.76 -6.67 -11.09
C LEU A 50 16.69 -5.46 -12.02
N ASN A 51 16.80 -5.69 -13.34
CA ASN A 51 16.70 -4.63 -14.34
C ASN A 51 15.29 -4.01 -14.36
N ALA A 52 15.25 -2.69 -14.31
CA ALA A 52 14.02 -1.91 -14.38
C ALA A 52 14.24 -0.60 -15.14
N ASP A 53 13.39 -0.30 -16.11
CA ASP A 53 13.35 1.00 -16.80
C ASP A 53 12.48 1.99 -16.04
N VAL A 54 11.45 1.48 -15.35
CA VAL A 54 10.52 2.25 -14.54
C VAL A 54 10.33 1.56 -13.19
N VAL A 55 10.39 2.34 -12.14
CA VAL A 55 10.14 1.89 -10.76
C VAL A 55 9.03 2.75 -10.16
N THR A 56 7.99 2.11 -9.62
CA THR A 56 6.90 2.79 -8.88
C THR A 56 6.72 2.10 -7.55
N LEU A 57 7.08 2.77 -6.48
CA LEU A 57 7.06 2.20 -5.13
C LEU A 57 6.12 2.98 -4.20
N ALA A 58 5.82 2.41 -3.06
CA ALA A 58 4.83 2.98 -2.15
C ALA A 58 5.34 4.20 -1.38
N LEU A 59 6.66 4.35 -1.22
CA LEU A 59 7.27 5.41 -0.40
C LEU A 59 8.52 5.97 -1.08
N ALA A 60 8.72 7.28 -0.92
CA ALA A 60 9.95 7.94 -1.32
C ALA A 60 11.19 7.27 -0.74
N ALA A 61 11.16 6.85 0.53
CA ALA A 61 12.27 6.15 1.18
C ALA A 61 12.71 4.84 0.48
N ASP A 62 11.82 4.16 -0.23
CA ASP A 62 12.18 2.97 -1.01
C ASP A 62 12.91 3.35 -2.31
N ILE A 63 12.56 4.49 -2.94
CA ILE A 63 13.29 5.06 -4.08
C ILE A 63 14.64 5.65 -3.61
N ASP A 64 14.66 6.36 -2.48
CA ASP A 64 15.90 6.88 -1.88
C ASP A 64 16.91 5.76 -1.65
N ALA A 65 16.45 4.60 -1.14
CA ALA A 65 17.32 3.46 -0.93
C ALA A 65 17.96 2.94 -2.23
N ILE A 66 17.27 3.00 -3.37
CA ILE A 66 17.83 2.67 -4.69
C ILE A 66 18.86 3.73 -5.10
N ALA A 67 18.51 5.01 -4.98
CA ALA A 67 19.39 6.12 -5.35
C ALA A 67 20.67 6.21 -4.48
N GLU A 68 20.58 5.80 -3.21
CA GLU A 68 21.73 5.79 -2.30
C GLU A 68 22.69 4.61 -2.52
N LYS A 69 22.13 3.44 -2.85
CA LYS A 69 22.88 2.17 -2.94
C LYS A 69 23.31 1.80 -4.35
N THR A 70 22.86 2.53 -5.35
CA THR A 70 23.15 2.27 -6.76
C THR A 70 23.46 3.58 -7.50
N THR A 71 23.88 3.47 -8.76
CA THR A 71 24.01 4.59 -9.69
C THR A 71 22.84 4.71 -10.67
N LEU A 72 21.77 3.95 -10.45
CA LEU A 72 20.62 3.87 -11.37
C LEU A 72 19.74 5.13 -11.35
N LEU A 73 19.66 5.81 -10.22
CA LEU A 73 18.88 7.02 -10.03
C LEU A 73 19.72 8.14 -9.42
N PRO A 74 19.54 9.39 -9.84
CA PRO A 74 20.15 10.53 -9.18
C PRO A 74 19.50 10.78 -7.81
N LYS A 75 20.24 11.37 -6.87
CA LYS A 75 19.71 11.67 -5.52
C LYS A 75 18.58 12.70 -5.52
N ASP A 76 18.49 13.52 -6.55
CA ASP A 76 17.43 14.51 -6.75
C ASP A 76 16.28 14.00 -7.64
N TRP A 77 16.05 12.70 -7.68
CA TRP A 77 15.06 12.03 -8.51
C TRP A 77 13.64 12.62 -8.37
N GLN A 78 13.28 13.13 -7.19
CA GLN A 78 11.99 13.77 -6.94
C GLN A 78 11.71 14.97 -7.84
N LYS A 79 12.77 15.66 -8.32
CA LYS A 79 12.67 16.82 -9.21
C LYS A 79 12.46 16.46 -10.69
N LYS A 80 12.53 15.18 -11.05
CA LYS A 80 12.46 14.74 -12.45
C LYS A 80 11.09 14.86 -13.06
N PHE A 81 10.04 14.68 -12.26
CA PHE A 81 8.65 14.76 -12.70
C PHE A 81 7.83 15.67 -11.78
N PRO A 82 6.66 16.17 -12.23
CA PRO A 82 5.76 16.96 -11.41
C PRO A 82 5.38 16.27 -10.09
N HIS A 83 4.96 17.06 -9.11
CA HIS A 83 4.48 16.58 -7.81
C HIS A 83 5.48 15.67 -7.08
N ASN A 84 6.77 16.05 -7.09
CA ASN A 84 7.86 15.24 -6.51
C ASN A 84 7.94 13.81 -7.08
N SER A 85 7.68 13.69 -8.38
CA SER A 85 7.63 12.39 -9.09
C SER A 85 6.53 11.44 -8.56
N THR A 86 5.43 12.00 -8.03
CA THR A 86 4.28 11.24 -7.51
C THR A 86 3.14 11.34 -8.51
N PRO A 87 2.84 10.27 -9.28
CA PRO A 87 1.82 10.29 -10.33
C PRO A 87 0.38 10.26 -9.80
N TYR A 88 0.15 9.83 -8.57
CA TYR A 88 -1.17 9.74 -7.93
C TYR A 88 -1.04 9.73 -6.40
N THR A 89 -2.16 9.89 -5.73
CA THR A 89 -2.27 9.82 -4.26
C THR A 89 -3.26 8.74 -3.85
N SER A 90 -3.15 8.27 -2.62
CA SER A 90 -4.08 7.33 -2.00
C SER A 90 -4.15 7.57 -0.49
N THR A 91 -4.97 6.78 0.19
CA THR A 91 -5.10 6.83 1.65
C THR A 91 -5.31 5.44 2.23
N ILE A 92 -5.30 5.33 3.55
CA ILE A 92 -5.57 4.10 4.26
C ILE A 92 -7.01 4.13 4.78
N VAL A 93 -7.73 3.05 4.50
CA VAL A 93 -9.11 2.80 4.95
C VAL A 93 -9.20 1.44 5.63
N PHE A 94 -10.34 1.15 6.23
CA PHE A 94 -10.66 -0.17 6.76
C PHE A 94 -11.64 -0.88 5.83
N LEU A 95 -11.31 -2.08 5.41
CA LEU A 95 -12.25 -2.97 4.75
C LEU A 95 -12.81 -3.93 5.81
N VAL A 96 -14.12 -3.93 5.99
CA VAL A 96 -14.82 -4.76 6.98
C VAL A 96 -15.80 -5.71 6.30
N ARG A 97 -16.23 -6.76 7.01
CA ARG A 97 -17.28 -7.67 6.55
C ARG A 97 -18.60 -6.92 6.39
N LYS A 98 -19.45 -7.37 5.48
CA LYS A 98 -20.80 -6.81 5.25
C LYS A 98 -21.59 -6.71 6.55
N GLY A 99 -22.21 -5.54 6.76
CA GLY A 99 -22.96 -5.23 7.99
C GLY A 99 -22.07 -4.90 9.19
N ASN A 100 -20.77 -4.85 9.02
CA ASN A 100 -19.78 -4.46 10.04
C ASN A 100 -20.06 -5.10 11.43
N PRO A 101 -19.98 -6.44 11.56
CA PRO A 101 -20.40 -7.14 12.78
C PRO A 101 -19.65 -6.69 14.04
N LYS A 102 -18.41 -6.23 13.90
CA LYS A 102 -17.58 -5.72 15.00
C LYS A 102 -17.79 -4.23 15.28
N LYS A 103 -18.69 -3.58 14.54
CA LYS A 103 -19.02 -2.14 14.68
C LYS A 103 -17.78 -1.24 14.68
N ILE A 104 -16.85 -1.53 13.79
CA ILE A 104 -15.60 -0.78 13.61
C ILE A 104 -15.93 0.53 12.89
N LYS A 105 -15.62 1.66 13.54
CA LYS A 105 -15.86 3.01 13.01
C LYS A 105 -14.58 3.83 12.91
N ASP A 106 -13.60 3.54 13.79
CA ASP A 106 -12.35 4.28 13.86
C ASP A 106 -11.23 3.42 14.43
N TRP A 107 -10.01 3.92 14.41
CA TRP A 107 -8.80 3.25 14.90
C TRP A 107 -8.95 2.67 16.31
N GLY A 108 -9.61 3.41 17.23
CA GLY A 108 -9.83 2.96 18.60
C GLY A 108 -10.62 1.65 18.71
N ASP A 109 -11.47 1.36 17.73
CA ASP A 109 -12.25 0.12 17.71
C ASP A 109 -11.40 -1.11 17.38
N LEU A 110 -10.27 -0.90 16.68
CA LEU A 110 -9.37 -1.97 16.26
C LEU A 110 -8.69 -2.68 17.44
N VAL A 111 -8.54 -1.98 18.57
CA VAL A 111 -7.89 -2.54 19.77
C VAL A 111 -8.87 -3.08 20.80
N LYS A 112 -10.18 -3.14 20.47
CA LYS A 112 -11.19 -3.79 21.31
C LYS A 112 -10.96 -5.31 21.37
N PRO A 113 -11.24 -5.95 22.51
CA PRO A 113 -11.11 -7.38 22.64
C PRO A 113 -11.89 -8.15 21.54
N GLY A 114 -11.26 -9.16 20.96
CA GLY A 114 -11.89 -10.03 19.97
C GLY A 114 -12.00 -9.45 18.55
N VAL A 115 -11.36 -8.31 18.26
CA VAL A 115 -11.18 -7.83 16.90
C VAL A 115 -9.91 -8.44 16.30
N GLU A 116 -10.04 -9.07 15.14
CA GLU A 116 -8.94 -9.68 14.40
C GLU A 116 -8.54 -8.82 13.21
N ILE A 117 -7.31 -8.32 13.22
CA ILE A 117 -6.79 -7.40 12.21
C ILE A 117 -5.95 -8.16 11.17
N ILE A 118 -6.10 -7.78 9.90
CA ILE A 118 -5.19 -8.16 8.82
C ILE A 118 -4.47 -6.90 8.33
N THR A 119 -3.16 -6.98 8.23
CA THR A 119 -2.30 -5.95 7.65
C THR A 119 -1.01 -6.61 7.14
N PRO A 120 -0.39 -6.09 6.06
CA PRO A 120 0.87 -6.65 5.62
C PRO A 120 2.03 -6.31 6.56
N ASN A 121 3.17 -6.94 6.34
CA ASN A 121 4.38 -6.77 7.15
C ASN A 121 5.11 -5.47 6.78
N PRO A 122 5.34 -4.54 7.72
CA PRO A 122 6.03 -3.27 7.43
C PRO A 122 7.51 -3.42 7.05
N LYS A 123 8.11 -4.59 7.28
CA LYS A 123 9.48 -4.87 6.82
C LYS A 123 9.57 -5.08 5.30
N THR A 124 8.48 -5.48 4.66
CA THR A 124 8.44 -5.83 3.22
C THR A 124 7.47 -5.02 2.41
N SER A 125 6.39 -4.53 3.04
CA SER A 125 5.28 -3.82 2.40
C SER A 125 5.31 -2.33 2.71
N GLY A 126 5.29 -1.51 1.67
CA GLY A 126 5.09 -0.06 1.81
C GLY A 126 3.70 0.29 2.34
N GLY A 127 2.65 -0.43 1.90
CA GLY A 127 1.30 -0.25 2.44
C GLY A 127 1.23 -0.45 3.94
N ALA A 128 1.95 -1.45 4.47
CA ALA A 128 2.02 -1.66 5.91
C ALA A 128 2.71 -0.51 6.66
N ARG A 129 3.69 0.15 6.04
CA ARG A 129 4.33 1.34 6.63
C ARG A 129 3.35 2.51 6.67
N TRP A 130 2.53 2.70 5.63
CA TRP A 130 1.45 3.68 5.65
C TRP A 130 0.38 3.35 6.70
N ASN A 131 -0.02 2.08 6.83
CA ASN A 131 -0.93 1.63 7.90
C ASN A 131 -0.37 1.95 9.29
N TYR A 132 0.93 1.67 9.51
CA TYR A 132 1.63 1.99 10.76
C TYR A 132 1.61 3.48 11.06
N LEU A 133 1.99 4.31 10.07
CA LEU A 133 2.08 5.76 10.23
C LEU A 133 0.70 6.39 10.46
N ALA A 134 -0.35 5.92 9.77
CA ALA A 134 -1.72 6.38 9.98
C ALA A 134 -2.22 6.05 11.40
N ALA A 135 -1.99 4.83 11.85
CA ALA A 135 -2.33 4.41 13.22
C ALA A 135 -1.56 5.22 14.29
N TRP A 136 -0.27 5.46 14.03
CA TRP A 136 0.56 6.28 14.91
C TRP A 136 0.07 7.73 14.97
N ALA A 137 -0.18 8.34 13.82
CA ALA A 137 -0.65 9.72 13.72
C ALA A 137 -1.99 9.91 14.45
N TRP A 138 -2.94 9.00 14.25
CA TRP A 138 -4.21 9.02 14.98
C TRP A 138 -4.01 8.93 16.48
N ALA A 139 -3.25 7.95 16.96
CA ALA A 139 -3.03 7.74 18.39
C ALA A 139 -2.27 8.90 19.03
N LYS A 140 -1.27 9.47 18.34
CA LYS A 140 -0.55 10.66 18.79
C LYS A 140 -1.47 11.87 18.91
N HIS A 141 -2.37 12.06 17.93
CA HIS A 141 -3.38 13.12 17.97
C HIS A 141 -4.32 12.95 19.17
N GLN A 142 -4.86 11.74 19.40
CA GLN A 142 -5.72 11.45 20.54
C GLN A 142 -5.01 11.65 21.90
N ALA A 143 -3.72 11.45 21.95
CA ALA A 143 -2.90 11.52 23.15
C ALA A 143 -2.23 12.89 23.39
N GLY A 144 -2.65 13.94 22.66
CA GLY A 144 -2.08 15.29 22.81
C GLY A 144 -0.59 15.36 22.43
N GLY A 145 -0.17 14.58 21.43
CA GLY A 145 1.21 14.57 20.93
C GLY A 145 2.14 13.54 21.59
N ASN A 146 1.66 12.69 22.47
CA ASN A 146 2.47 11.75 23.24
C ASN A 146 2.89 10.52 22.41
N ASP A 147 4.18 10.42 22.08
CA ASP A 147 4.73 9.33 21.26
C ASP A 147 4.72 7.96 21.99
N ALA A 148 4.91 7.93 23.31
CA ALA A 148 4.86 6.65 24.05
C ALA A 148 3.47 6.02 24.01
N LYS A 149 2.41 6.83 24.11
CA LYS A 149 1.02 6.36 23.97
C LYS A 149 0.72 5.91 22.52
N ALA A 150 1.25 6.62 21.54
CA ALA A 150 1.13 6.21 20.14
C ALA A 150 1.83 4.86 19.90
N GLN A 151 3.01 4.67 20.43
CA GLN A 151 3.74 3.40 20.35
C GLN A 151 2.96 2.25 21.02
N GLU A 152 2.39 2.50 22.20
CA GLU A 152 1.57 1.50 22.88
C GLU A 152 0.34 1.11 22.06
N PHE A 153 -0.32 2.08 21.46
CA PHE A 153 -1.49 1.84 20.61
C PHE A 153 -1.13 0.98 19.40
N VAL A 154 -0.09 1.34 18.65
CA VAL A 154 0.38 0.56 17.51
C VAL A 154 0.79 -0.86 17.93
N ARG A 155 1.42 -1.02 19.08
CA ARG A 155 1.73 -2.34 19.65
C ARG A 155 0.45 -3.18 19.88
N LYS A 156 -0.65 -2.56 20.35
CA LYS A 156 -1.95 -3.24 20.51
C LYS A 156 -2.52 -3.70 19.17
N ILE A 157 -2.44 -2.86 18.12
CA ILE A 157 -2.85 -3.25 16.76
C ILE A 157 -2.11 -4.49 16.30
N TYR A 158 -0.77 -4.50 16.40
CA TYR A 158 0.02 -5.66 15.98
C TYR A 158 -0.18 -6.90 16.84
N LYS A 159 -0.54 -6.76 18.12
CA LYS A 159 -0.92 -7.91 18.96
C LYS A 159 -2.22 -8.58 18.51
N GLN A 160 -3.13 -7.82 17.89
CA GLN A 160 -4.40 -8.34 17.35
C GLN A 160 -4.31 -8.73 15.86
N THR A 161 -3.15 -8.51 15.24
CA THR A 161 -2.91 -8.90 13.86
C THR A 161 -2.71 -10.40 13.76
N LYS A 162 -3.54 -11.07 12.95
CA LYS A 162 -3.52 -12.53 12.77
C LYS A 162 -2.50 -12.97 11.73
N VAL A 163 -2.36 -12.22 10.65
CA VAL A 163 -1.46 -12.55 9.54
C VAL A 163 -0.73 -11.29 9.10
N LEU A 164 0.56 -11.42 8.86
CA LEU A 164 1.44 -10.39 8.30
C LEU A 164 1.93 -10.86 6.92
N ASP A 165 1.14 -10.61 5.89
CA ASP A 165 1.51 -10.96 4.52
C ASP A 165 2.67 -10.10 4.01
N SER A 166 3.38 -10.56 2.99
CA SER A 166 4.54 -9.86 2.45
C SER A 166 4.23 -8.55 1.71
N GLY A 167 2.98 -8.37 1.27
CA GLY A 167 2.50 -7.19 0.53
C GLY A 167 1.00 -6.96 0.69
N ALA A 168 0.52 -5.81 0.22
CA ALA A 168 -0.87 -5.39 0.35
C ALA A 168 -1.84 -6.38 -0.30
N ARG A 169 -1.56 -6.83 -1.54
CA ARG A 169 -2.39 -7.80 -2.25
C ARG A 169 -2.51 -9.13 -1.49
N GLY A 170 -1.42 -9.61 -0.87
CA GLY A 170 -1.46 -10.81 -0.03
C GLY A 170 -2.44 -10.66 1.14
N SER A 171 -2.44 -9.51 1.79
CA SER A 171 -3.39 -9.22 2.88
C SER A 171 -4.83 -9.10 2.39
N THR A 172 -5.07 -8.52 1.21
CA THR A 172 -6.38 -8.50 0.58
C THR A 172 -6.87 -9.92 0.29
N THR A 173 -6.03 -10.79 -0.28
CA THR A 173 -6.36 -12.21 -0.50
C THR A 173 -6.64 -12.94 0.82
N THR A 174 -5.81 -12.75 1.84
CA THR A 174 -6.01 -13.36 3.17
C THR A 174 -7.35 -12.95 3.76
N PHE A 175 -7.71 -11.68 3.68
CA PHE A 175 -8.97 -11.17 4.18
C PHE A 175 -10.15 -11.58 3.29
N ALA A 176 -10.11 -11.21 2.00
CA ALA A 176 -11.28 -11.31 1.12
C ALA A 176 -11.56 -12.75 0.66
N GLU A 177 -10.53 -13.51 0.28
CA GLU A 177 -10.70 -14.85 -0.31
C GLU A 177 -10.63 -15.95 0.74
N ARG A 178 -9.67 -15.86 1.69
CA ARG A 178 -9.52 -16.88 2.74
C ARG A 178 -10.44 -16.69 3.94
N GLY A 179 -11.11 -15.54 4.03
CA GLY A 179 -12.09 -15.27 5.09
C GLY A 179 -11.48 -15.01 6.47
N ILE A 180 -10.19 -14.71 6.57
CA ILE A 180 -9.48 -14.51 7.84
C ILE A 180 -9.58 -13.06 8.29
N GLY A 181 -9.83 -12.83 9.58
CA GLY A 181 -9.91 -11.52 10.21
C GLY A 181 -11.24 -10.80 10.08
N ASP A 182 -11.43 -9.80 10.91
CA ASP A 182 -12.63 -8.96 10.96
C ASP A 182 -12.47 -7.67 10.16
N VAL A 183 -11.24 -7.16 10.07
CA VAL A 183 -10.87 -5.92 9.41
C VAL A 183 -9.52 -6.02 8.72
N LEU A 184 -9.46 -5.48 7.51
CA LEU A 184 -8.23 -5.27 6.77
C LEU A 184 -7.87 -3.78 6.77
N LEU A 185 -6.65 -3.45 7.19
CA LEU A 185 -6.07 -2.13 6.95
C LEU A 185 -5.58 -2.10 5.50
N ALA A 186 -6.23 -1.33 4.65
CA ALA A 186 -6.05 -1.39 3.21
C ALA A 186 -5.75 -0.03 2.60
N TRP A 187 -5.07 -0.05 1.47
CA TRP A 187 -5.15 1.03 0.52
C TRP A 187 -6.60 1.18 0.03
N GLU A 188 -7.03 2.41 -0.18
CA GLU A 188 -8.40 2.69 -0.64
C GLU A 188 -8.71 1.98 -1.96
N ASN A 189 -7.77 1.99 -2.93
CA ASN A 189 -7.96 1.30 -4.21
C ASN A 189 -8.06 -0.24 -4.07
N GLU A 190 -7.32 -0.85 -3.13
CA GLU A 190 -7.45 -2.29 -2.84
C GLU A 190 -8.82 -2.61 -2.23
N ALA A 191 -9.34 -1.74 -1.36
CA ALA A 191 -10.66 -1.91 -0.79
C ALA A 191 -11.76 -1.83 -1.86
N HIS A 192 -11.68 -0.85 -2.78
CA HIS A 192 -12.60 -0.75 -3.90
C HIS A 192 -12.50 -1.95 -4.85
N LEU A 193 -11.29 -2.43 -5.11
CA LEU A 193 -11.09 -3.63 -5.93
C LEU A 193 -11.76 -4.85 -5.29
N ALA A 194 -11.55 -5.09 -4.00
CA ALA A 194 -12.16 -6.21 -3.29
C ALA A 194 -13.70 -6.16 -3.32
N ILE A 195 -14.29 -4.97 -3.19
CA ILE A 195 -15.75 -4.80 -3.31
C ILE A 195 -16.24 -5.09 -4.73
N ARG A 196 -15.49 -4.67 -5.75
CA ARG A 196 -15.82 -4.91 -7.15
C ARG A 196 -15.74 -6.40 -7.50
N GLU A 197 -14.74 -7.10 -6.99
CA GLU A 197 -14.53 -8.54 -7.24
C GLU A 197 -15.51 -9.42 -6.46
N GLN A 198 -15.94 -8.98 -5.28
CA GLN A 198 -16.89 -9.69 -4.42
C GLN A 198 -18.04 -8.78 -3.96
N PRO A 199 -18.98 -8.44 -4.86
CA PRO A 199 -20.10 -7.56 -4.53
C PRO A 199 -20.92 -8.04 -3.33
N GLY A 200 -21.23 -7.10 -2.42
CA GLY A 200 -22.04 -7.39 -1.25
C GLY A 200 -21.37 -8.12 -0.08
N LYS A 201 -20.05 -8.37 -0.17
CA LYS A 201 -19.30 -9.07 0.88
C LYS A 201 -18.66 -8.13 1.90
N PHE A 202 -18.33 -6.91 1.50
CA PHE A 202 -17.53 -5.98 2.29
C PHE A 202 -18.11 -4.57 2.31
N GLU A 203 -17.64 -3.78 3.27
CA GLU A 203 -17.91 -2.35 3.39
C GLU A 203 -16.60 -1.62 3.71
N ILE A 204 -16.46 -0.38 3.18
CA ILE A 204 -15.35 0.50 3.51
C ILE A 204 -15.76 1.38 4.69
N VAL A 205 -14.88 1.45 5.67
CA VAL A 205 -14.96 2.42 6.78
C VAL A 205 -13.78 3.38 6.66
N THR A 206 -14.08 4.66 6.49
CA THR A 206 -13.07 5.71 6.49
C THR A 206 -12.86 6.19 7.93
N PRO A 207 -11.65 6.06 8.49
CA PRO A 207 -11.36 6.52 9.83
C PRO A 207 -11.38 8.06 9.93
N THR A 208 -11.55 8.58 11.14
CA THR A 208 -11.58 10.04 11.40
C THR A 208 -10.28 10.75 11.05
N LEU A 209 -9.18 10.04 11.07
CA LEU A 209 -7.86 10.50 10.62
C LEU A 209 -7.17 9.38 9.86
N SER A 210 -6.67 9.69 8.69
CA SER A 210 -5.82 8.80 7.91
C SER A 210 -4.56 9.53 7.46
N ILE A 211 -3.91 9.07 6.39
CA ILE A 211 -2.67 9.62 5.90
C ILE A 211 -2.76 9.82 4.38
N LEU A 212 -2.28 10.96 3.90
CA LEU A 212 -2.07 11.15 2.46
C LEU A 212 -0.84 10.35 2.05
N ALA A 213 -1.05 9.33 1.27
CA ALA A 213 0.03 8.53 0.69
C ALA A 213 0.34 9.04 -0.72
N GLU A 214 1.61 9.31 -0.97
CA GLU A 214 2.14 9.86 -2.23
C GLU A 214 3.18 8.87 -2.78
N PRO A 215 2.75 7.81 -3.49
CA PRO A 215 3.66 6.82 -4.08
C PRO A 215 4.40 7.39 -5.30
N PRO A 216 5.74 7.44 -5.29
CA PRO A 216 6.54 7.84 -6.44
C PRO A 216 6.84 6.70 -7.38
#